data_c4c818b3d420739b78053a0355a8c3a7
#
_entry.id   c4c818b3d420739b78053a0355a8c3a7
#
_cell.length_a   1.000
_cell.length_b   1.000
_cell.length_c   1.000
_cell.angle_alpha   90.00
_cell.angle_beta   90.00
_cell.angle_gamma   90.00
#
_symmetry.space_group_name_H-M   'P 1'
#
loop_
_entity.id
_entity.type
_entity.pdbx_description
1 polymer ?
#
loop_
_entity_poly.entity_id
_entity_poly.type
_entity_poly.pdbx_seq_one_letter_code
_entity_poly.pdbx_strand_id
1 'polypeptide(L)'
;KAENRIPAVLNLPNKLGPTAAKQIVSACSPGMNDPIMHLMGYTPESPTLEAAFKGKMPKNPERFTVTMDDIVEMYRHINAIAPAPGPERAKPVDIVIFGCPHATFEEVREVARLLKGKKVKPGVMLWVQTDTANYHMAHHYGDAQIIEEAGGKIFHQTCMCMNPVRHYPQGITIATDSFKYVKLGGG
;
A
#
# COMPACT_ATOMS: atom_id res chain seq x y z
N LYS A 1 14.50 -23.54 1.67
CA LYS A 1 13.16 -23.94 2.21
C LYS A 1 12.73 -22.79 3.09
N ALA A 2 11.75 -22.00 2.65
CA ALA A 2 11.12 -21.01 3.52
C ALA A 2 10.30 -21.81 4.54
N GLU A 3 10.79 -21.88 5.76
CA GLU A 3 10.04 -22.39 6.89
C GLU A 3 8.91 -21.38 7.18
N ASN A 4 7.74 -21.89 7.52
CA ASN A 4 6.60 -21.08 7.94
C ASN A 4 6.99 -20.29 9.20
N ARG A 5 7.36 -19.04 9.04
CA ARG A 5 7.78 -18.15 10.13
C ARG A 5 6.83 -16.99 10.20
N ILE A 6 6.13 -16.84 11.30
CA ILE A 6 5.23 -15.71 11.55
C ILE A 6 6.07 -14.56 12.14
N PRO A 7 6.21 -13.43 11.45
CA PRO A 7 6.92 -12.29 11.98
C PRO A 7 6.16 -11.64 13.13
N ALA A 8 6.89 -11.17 14.13
CA ALA A 8 6.39 -10.29 15.18
C ALA A 8 7.20 -8.99 15.16
N VAL A 9 6.55 -7.90 14.83
CA VAL A 9 7.18 -6.58 14.76
C VAL A 9 7.05 -5.90 16.10
N LEU A 10 8.21 -5.58 16.70
CA LEU A 10 8.31 -4.95 18.01
C LEU A 10 8.63 -3.46 17.88
N ASN A 11 8.39 -2.72 18.96
CA ASN A 11 8.77 -1.32 19.09
C ASN A 11 8.21 -0.40 18.00
N LEU A 12 7.00 -0.70 17.54
CA LEU A 12 6.28 0.17 16.62
C LEU A 12 5.97 1.53 17.27
N PRO A 13 5.91 2.61 16.47
CA PRO A 13 5.54 3.93 16.97
C PRO A 13 4.15 3.92 17.64
N ASN A 14 4.02 4.57 18.80
CA ASN A 14 2.76 4.60 19.57
C ASN A 14 1.54 5.20 18.85
N LYS A 15 1.72 5.74 17.65
CA LYS A 15 0.65 6.37 16.83
C LYS A 15 0.47 5.69 15.48
N LEU A 16 0.75 4.41 15.38
CA LEU A 16 0.48 3.67 14.14
C LEU A 16 -1.04 3.55 13.98
N GLY A 17 -1.61 4.22 12.98
CA GLY A 17 -3.04 4.08 12.65
C GLY A 17 -3.32 2.79 11.86
N PRO A 18 -4.61 2.38 11.75
CA PRO A 18 -5.01 1.18 11.00
C PRO A 18 -4.52 1.17 9.56
N THR A 19 -4.54 2.32 8.89
CA THR A 19 -4.04 2.48 7.52
C THR A 19 -2.55 2.17 7.40
N ALA A 20 -1.73 2.68 8.32
CA ALA A 20 -0.30 2.39 8.31
C ALA A 20 -0.02 0.92 8.65
N ALA A 21 -0.74 0.33 9.60
CA ALA A 21 -0.64 -1.08 9.92
C ALA A 21 -0.98 -1.96 8.71
N LYS A 22 -2.07 -1.64 8.00
CA LYS A 22 -2.48 -2.28 6.74
C LYS A 22 -1.35 -2.24 5.69
N GLN A 23 -0.72 -1.08 5.51
CA GLN A 23 0.38 -0.91 4.55
C GLN A 23 1.61 -1.74 4.92
N ILE A 24 2.00 -1.79 6.20
CA ILE A 24 3.13 -2.60 6.67
C ILE A 24 2.89 -4.09 6.35
N VAL A 25 1.74 -4.62 6.73
CA VAL A 25 1.40 -6.03 6.50
C VAL A 25 1.36 -6.34 5.00
N SER A 26 0.75 -5.47 4.21
CA SER A 26 0.68 -5.63 2.76
C SER A 26 2.05 -5.57 2.09
N ALA A 27 2.93 -4.68 2.52
CA ALA A 27 4.28 -4.56 1.96
C ALA A 27 5.12 -5.81 2.22
N CYS A 28 4.95 -6.46 3.36
CA CYS A 28 5.67 -7.67 3.72
C CYS A 28 5.14 -8.93 3.00
N SER A 29 3.86 -8.95 2.65
CA SER A 29 3.18 -10.15 2.11
C SER A 29 3.84 -10.79 0.88
N PRO A 30 4.44 -10.07 -0.09
CA PRO A 30 5.08 -10.69 -1.23
C PRO A 30 6.35 -11.47 -0.92
N GLY A 31 6.98 -11.20 0.22
CA GLY A 31 8.20 -11.88 0.66
C GLY A 31 7.96 -12.98 1.70
N MET A 32 6.71 -13.15 2.14
CA MET A 32 6.35 -14.10 3.17
C MET A 32 5.50 -15.23 2.59
N ASN A 33 5.77 -16.46 2.99
CA ASN A 33 4.90 -17.59 2.65
C ASN A 33 3.61 -17.63 3.47
N ASP A 34 3.62 -17.02 4.66
CA ASP A 34 2.46 -16.90 5.52
C ASP A 34 1.89 -15.48 5.48
N PRO A 35 0.57 -15.34 5.31
CA PRO A 35 -0.10 -14.04 5.26
C PRO A 35 -0.33 -13.42 6.65
N ILE A 36 0.24 -14.00 7.71
CA ILE A 36 0.04 -13.58 9.09
C ILE A 36 1.28 -12.86 9.61
N MET A 37 1.06 -11.72 10.26
CA MET A 37 2.08 -10.94 10.94
C MET A 37 1.50 -10.36 12.23
N HIS A 38 2.26 -10.41 13.31
CA HIS A 38 1.89 -9.75 14.54
C HIS A 38 2.53 -8.37 14.62
N LEU A 39 1.71 -7.33 14.67
CA LEU A 39 2.12 -5.97 14.99
C LEU A 39 1.90 -5.77 16.49
N MET A 40 2.98 -5.89 17.28
CA MET A 40 2.89 -5.94 18.75
C MET A 40 2.24 -4.70 19.33
N GLY A 41 1.21 -4.90 20.11
CA GLY A 41 0.40 -3.83 20.71
C GLY A 41 -0.65 -3.18 19.77
N TYR A 42 -0.72 -3.63 18.50
CA TYR A 42 -1.71 -3.13 17.52
C TYR A 42 -2.71 -4.18 17.09
N THR A 43 -2.25 -5.39 16.75
CA THR A 43 -3.18 -6.45 16.39
C THR A 43 -3.80 -7.01 17.67
N PRO A 44 -5.14 -7.18 17.71
CA PRO A 44 -5.87 -7.53 18.94
C PRO A 44 -5.36 -8.81 19.62
N GLU A 45 -4.91 -9.78 18.83
CA GLU A 45 -4.39 -11.06 19.32
C GLU A 45 -2.95 -10.98 19.85
N SER A 46 -2.27 -9.83 19.67
CA SER A 46 -0.85 -9.68 20.02
C SER A 46 -0.54 -8.48 20.92
N PRO A 47 -1.24 -8.32 22.05
CA PRO A 47 -0.88 -7.28 23.01
C PRO A 47 0.51 -7.51 23.63
N THR A 48 0.94 -8.76 23.72
CA THR A 48 2.28 -9.19 24.18
C THR A 48 2.78 -10.35 23.32
N LEU A 49 4.09 -10.58 23.29
CA LEU A 49 4.66 -11.74 22.59
C LEU A 49 4.11 -13.07 23.13
N GLU A 50 3.90 -13.17 24.43
CA GLU A 50 3.34 -14.36 25.04
C GLU A 50 1.91 -14.62 24.56
N ALA A 51 1.08 -13.59 24.47
CA ALA A 51 -0.28 -13.70 23.93
C ALA A 51 -0.25 -14.10 22.45
N ALA A 52 0.58 -13.43 21.63
CA ALA A 52 0.72 -13.69 20.20
C ALA A 52 1.09 -15.16 19.92
N PHE A 53 2.02 -15.72 20.70
CA PHE A 53 2.47 -17.11 20.56
C PHE A 53 1.74 -18.09 21.49
N LYS A 54 0.67 -17.66 22.15
CA LYS A 54 -0.14 -18.52 23.06
C LYS A 54 0.71 -19.25 24.10
N GLY A 55 1.68 -18.58 24.67
CA GLY A 55 2.63 -19.14 25.63
C GLY A 55 3.69 -20.08 25.04
N LYS A 56 3.66 -20.34 23.72
CA LYS A 56 4.60 -21.25 23.03
C LYS A 56 5.68 -20.46 22.29
N MET A 57 6.52 -19.77 23.05
CA MET A 57 7.61 -18.99 22.46
C MET A 57 8.59 -19.89 21.67
N PRO A 58 9.01 -19.48 20.45
CA PRO A 58 10.03 -20.22 19.71
C PRO A 58 11.35 -20.25 20.48
N LYS A 59 12.00 -21.42 20.52
CA LYS A 59 13.26 -21.61 21.25
C LYS A 59 14.40 -20.76 20.72
N ASN A 60 14.48 -20.60 19.40
CA ASN A 60 15.51 -19.82 18.70
C ASN A 60 14.86 -18.89 17.67
N PRO A 61 14.27 -17.76 18.09
CA PRO A 61 13.71 -16.80 17.15
C PRO A 61 14.83 -16.11 16.38
N GLU A 62 14.70 -16.05 15.08
CA GLU A 62 15.52 -15.15 14.27
C GLU A 62 15.11 -13.71 14.54
N ARG A 63 16.08 -12.80 14.67
CA ARG A 63 15.82 -11.39 15.01
C ARG A 63 16.53 -10.49 14.01
N PHE A 64 15.80 -9.50 13.52
CA PHE A 64 16.33 -8.42 12.71
C PHE A 64 16.03 -7.11 13.39
N THR A 65 16.94 -6.17 13.29
CA THR A 65 16.70 -4.78 13.68
C THR A 65 16.58 -3.96 12.41
N VAL A 66 15.47 -3.23 12.28
CA VAL A 66 15.27 -2.25 11.19
C VAL A 66 15.63 -0.88 11.76
N THR A 67 16.62 -0.24 11.17
CA THR A 67 17.10 1.09 11.52
C THR A 67 16.52 2.15 10.60
N MET A 68 16.70 3.43 10.95
CA MET A 68 16.35 4.53 10.06
C MET A 68 17.19 4.53 8.77
N ASP A 69 18.44 4.07 8.86
CA ASP A 69 19.32 3.96 7.68
C ASP A 69 18.80 2.90 6.71
N ASP A 70 18.30 1.77 7.21
CA ASP A 70 17.65 0.75 6.35
C ASP A 70 16.41 1.31 5.64
N ILE A 71 15.61 2.12 6.35
CA ILE A 71 14.44 2.79 5.77
C ILE A 71 14.87 3.77 4.67
N VAL A 72 15.86 4.61 4.94
CA VAL A 72 16.39 5.58 3.96
C VAL A 72 16.97 4.86 2.75
N GLU A 73 17.71 3.76 2.94
CA GLU A 73 18.28 2.97 1.85
C GLU A 73 17.16 2.33 1.01
N MET A 74 16.11 1.80 1.65
CA MET A 74 14.95 1.27 0.93
C MET A 74 14.26 2.35 0.09
N TYR A 75 14.10 3.57 0.61
CA TYR A 75 13.58 4.70 -0.16
C TYR A 75 14.43 5.03 -1.37
N ARG A 76 15.76 5.03 -1.21
CA ARG A 76 16.69 5.22 -2.33
C ARG A 76 16.56 4.12 -3.37
N HIS A 77 16.46 2.87 -2.93
CA HIS A 77 16.29 1.71 -3.81
C HIS A 77 14.98 1.79 -4.60
N ILE A 78 13.87 2.09 -3.95
CA ILE A 78 12.56 2.25 -4.61
C ILE A 78 12.59 3.41 -5.61
N ASN A 79 13.19 4.54 -5.24
CA ASN A 79 13.32 5.70 -6.12
C ASN A 79 14.34 5.46 -7.26
N ALA A 80 15.26 4.53 -7.11
CA ALA A 80 16.16 4.12 -8.19
C ALA A 80 15.44 3.23 -9.23
N ILE A 81 14.45 2.45 -8.78
CA ILE A 81 13.54 1.72 -9.67
C ILE A 81 12.56 2.70 -10.33
N ALA A 82 12.05 3.69 -9.56
CA ALA A 82 11.31 4.82 -10.08
C ALA A 82 12.29 5.97 -10.38
N PRO A 83 12.25 6.61 -11.55
CA PRO A 83 13.14 7.73 -11.84
C PRO A 83 13.00 8.81 -10.76
N ALA A 84 14.13 9.26 -10.22
CA ALA A 84 14.15 10.29 -9.19
C ALA A 84 13.39 11.55 -9.64
N PRO A 85 12.63 12.20 -8.77
CA PRO A 85 11.94 13.43 -9.11
C PRO A 85 12.97 14.52 -9.45
N GLY A 86 12.99 14.93 -10.69
CA GLY A 86 13.81 16.02 -11.18
C GLY A 86 13.30 16.43 -12.55
N PRO A 87 13.38 17.72 -12.92
CA PRO A 87 12.77 18.22 -14.16
C PRO A 87 13.29 17.52 -15.42
N GLU A 88 14.47 16.93 -15.38
CA GLU A 88 15.09 16.28 -16.54
C GLU A 88 14.87 14.75 -16.60
N ARG A 89 14.28 14.14 -15.56
CA ARG A 89 14.12 12.68 -15.45
C ARG A 89 12.69 12.19 -15.20
N ALA A 90 11.73 13.10 -15.02
CA ALA A 90 10.35 12.73 -14.84
C ALA A 90 9.77 12.20 -16.16
N LYS A 91 9.71 10.89 -16.31
CA LYS A 91 8.86 10.32 -17.36
C LYS A 91 7.42 10.79 -17.13
N PRO A 92 6.68 11.11 -18.20
CA PRO A 92 5.25 11.37 -18.06
C PRO A 92 4.59 10.18 -17.35
N VAL A 93 3.73 10.46 -16.38
CA VAL A 93 2.92 9.44 -15.73
C VAL A 93 1.69 9.21 -16.59
N ASP A 94 1.44 7.96 -16.98
CA ASP A 94 0.27 7.58 -17.76
C ASP A 94 -0.90 7.17 -16.86
N ILE A 95 -0.59 6.52 -15.75
CA ILE A 95 -1.60 6.05 -14.79
C ILE A 95 -1.14 6.35 -13.36
N VAL A 96 -2.04 6.90 -12.56
CA VAL A 96 -1.90 7.00 -11.11
C VAL A 96 -2.89 6.05 -10.47
N ILE A 97 -2.42 5.13 -9.64
CA ILE A 97 -3.27 4.11 -9.01
C ILE A 97 -3.07 4.12 -7.50
N PHE A 98 -4.18 4.25 -6.76
CA PHE A 98 -4.26 4.06 -5.33
C PHE A 98 -5.08 2.81 -4.99
N GLY A 99 -4.76 2.14 -3.90
CA GLY A 99 -5.58 1.06 -3.36
C GLY A 99 -5.02 -0.34 -3.56
N CYS A 100 -3.73 -0.53 -3.41
CA CYS A 100 -3.13 -1.84 -3.22
C CYS A 100 -2.25 -1.84 -1.94
N PRO A 101 -2.81 -2.28 -0.80
CA PRO A 101 -4.13 -2.87 -0.55
C PRO A 101 -5.28 -1.86 -0.72
N HIS A 102 -6.51 -2.34 -0.85
CA HIS A 102 -7.68 -1.50 -1.04
C HIS A 102 -7.65 -0.26 -0.14
N ALA A 103 -7.90 0.90 -0.74
CA ALA A 103 -7.93 2.16 -0.02
C ALA A 103 -8.98 2.14 1.08
N THR A 104 -8.63 2.59 2.28
CA THR A 104 -9.59 2.85 3.35
C THR A 104 -10.46 4.05 2.99
N PHE A 105 -11.53 4.23 3.73
CA PHE A 105 -12.39 5.41 3.52
C PHE A 105 -11.63 6.72 3.72
N GLU A 106 -10.72 6.77 4.70
CA GLU A 106 -9.87 7.94 4.97
C GLU A 106 -8.92 8.22 3.81
N GLU A 107 -8.33 7.17 3.19
CA GLU A 107 -7.48 7.32 2.02
C GLU A 107 -8.26 7.82 0.81
N VAL A 108 -9.46 7.29 0.56
CA VAL A 108 -10.37 7.79 -0.50
C VAL A 108 -10.72 9.26 -0.27
N ARG A 109 -11.07 9.62 0.96
CA ARG A 109 -11.38 11.00 1.35
C ARG A 109 -10.19 11.94 1.17
N GLU A 110 -8.98 11.49 1.48
CA GLU A 110 -7.78 12.29 1.27
C GLU A 110 -7.51 12.53 -0.21
N VAL A 111 -7.71 11.52 -1.07
CA VAL A 111 -7.62 11.68 -2.53
C VAL A 111 -8.66 12.70 -3.01
N ALA A 112 -9.91 12.61 -2.56
CA ALA A 112 -10.96 13.56 -2.90
C ALA A 112 -10.61 14.98 -2.44
N ARG A 113 -10.10 15.14 -1.21
CA ARG A 113 -9.65 16.43 -0.67
C ARG A 113 -8.55 17.07 -1.54
N LEU A 114 -7.57 16.26 -1.98
CA LEU A 114 -6.48 16.73 -2.83
C LEU A 114 -6.94 17.12 -4.24
N LEU A 115 -8.00 16.49 -4.74
CA LEU A 115 -8.56 16.72 -6.08
C LEU A 115 -9.61 17.82 -6.13
N LYS A 116 -10.15 18.23 -4.98
CA LYS A 116 -11.22 19.23 -4.92
C LYS A 116 -10.85 20.52 -5.69
N GLY A 117 -11.67 20.86 -6.68
CA GLY A 117 -11.45 22.01 -7.55
C GLY A 117 -10.33 21.85 -8.57
N LYS A 118 -9.77 20.66 -8.73
CA LYS A 118 -8.72 20.34 -9.69
C LYS A 118 -9.22 19.37 -10.76
N LYS A 119 -8.43 19.21 -11.81
CA LYS A 119 -8.66 18.22 -12.87
C LYS A 119 -7.43 17.33 -13.04
N VAL A 120 -7.66 16.07 -13.31
CA VAL A 120 -6.60 15.15 -13.74
C VAL A 120 -6.06 15.68 -15.08
N LYS A 121 -4.74 15.65 -15.21
CA LYS A 121 -4.08 16.14 -16.44
C LYS A 121 -4.56 15.31 -17.66
N PRO A 122 -4.85 15.94 -18.80
CA PRO A 122 -5.19 15.21 -20.02
C PRO A 122 -4.17 14.14 -20.37
N GLY A 123 -4.64 12.96 -20.74
CA GLY A 123 -3.79 11.81 -21.05
C GLY A 123 -3.36 10.97 -19.84
N VAL A 124 -3.62 11.43 -18.61
CA VAL A 124 -3.36 10.65 -17.39
C VAL A 124 -4.64 9.97 -16.91
N MET A 125 -4.54 8.70 -16.57
CA MET A 125 -5.61 7.97 -15.88
C MET A 125 -5.38 8.04 -14.37
N LEU A 126 -6.42 8.32 -13.60
CA LEU A 126 -6.41 8.23 -12.15
C LEU A 126 -7.40 7.17 -11.67
N TRP A 127 -6.93 6.16 -10.99
CA TRP A 127 -7.74 5.05 -10.47
C TRP A 127 -7.59 4.93 -8.96
N VAL A 128 -8.72 4.84 -8.28
CA VAL A 128 -8.81 4.58 -6.83
C VAL A 128 -9.54 3.27 -6.64
N GLN A 129 -8.89 2.31 -5.99
CA GLN A 129 -9.45 0.99 -5.74
C GLN A 129 -9.71 0.81 -4.25
N THR A 130 -10.92 0.41 -3.90
CA THR A 130 -11.36 0.23 -2.53
C THR A 130 -12.23 -1.01 -2.39
N ASP A 131 -12.63 -1.33 -1.17
CA ASP A 131 -13.63 -2.38 -0.94
C ASP A 131 -15.06 -1.85 -1.14
N THR A 132 -16.02 -2.77 -1.16
CA THR A 132 -17.43 -2.44 -1.42
C THR A 132 -18.02 -1.49 -0.39
N ALA A 133 -17.70 -1.66 0.90
CA ALA A 133 -18.24 -0.80 1.95
C ALA A 133 -17.74 0.64 1.82
N ASN A 134 -16.43 0.81 1.66
CA ASN A 134 -15.80 2.11 1.48
C ASN A 134 -16.22 2.79 0.16
N TYR A 135 -16.45 2.01 -0.90
CA TYR A 135 -17.00 2.51 -2.16
C TYR A 135 -18.37 3.17 -1.95
N HIS A 136 -19.30 2.48 -1.29
CA HIS A 136 -20.62 3.04 -1.02
C HIS A 136 -20.56 4.22 -0.05
N MET A 137 -19.68 4.18 0.94
CA MET A 137 -19.46 5.32 1.83
C MET A 137 -18.94 6.54 1.06
N ALA A 138 -17.97 6.35 0.16
CA ALA A 138 -17.42 7.43 -0.65
C ALA A 138 -18.48 8.10 -1.54
N HIS A 139 -19.39 7.31 -2.12
CA HIS A 139 -20.53 7.86 -2.86
C HIS A 139 -21.52 8.58 -1.95
N HIS A 140 -21.82 8.00 -0.80
CA HIS A 140 -22.77 8.61 0.16
C HIS A 140 -22.28 9.98 0.66
N TYR A 141 -21.00 10.13 0.93
CA TYR A 141 -20.41 11.38 1.43
C TYR A 141 -19.94 12.35 0.32
N GLY A 142 -20.07 11.97 -0.97
CA GLY A 142 -19.70 12.82 -2.10
C GLY A 142 -18.21 12.79 -2.45
N ASP A 143 -17.38 12.02 -1.76
CA ASP A 143 -15.95 11.91 -2.04
C ASP A 143 -15.71 11.26 -3.41
N ALA A 144 -16.48 10.23 -3.76
CA ALA A 144 -16.43 9.59 -5.07
C ALA A 144 -16.75 10.58 -6.20
N GLN A 145 -17.80 11.41 -6.02
CA GLN A 145 -18.18 12.42 -7.01
C GLN A 145 -17.04 13.42 -7.26
N ILE A 146 -16.35 13.88 -6.20
CA ILE A 146 -15.20 14.80 -6.35
C ILE A 146 -14.08 14.16 -7.20
N ILE A 147 -13.80 12.87 -6.96
CA ILE A 147 -12.80 12.13 -7.73
C ILE A 147 -13.22 12.01 -9.21
N GLU A 148 -14.47 11.66 -9.46
CA GLU A 148 -15.02 11.47 -10.81
C GLU A 148 -15.12 12.81 -11.57
N GLU A 149 -15.56 13.87 -10.91
CA GLU A 149 -15.59 15.22 -11.49
C GLU A 149 -14.18 15.72 -11.83
N ALA A 150 -13.17 15.31 -11.06
CA ALA A 150 -11.78 15.61 -11.40
C ALA A 150 -11.27 14.84 -12.63
N GLY A 151 -11.99 13.80 -13.10
CA GLY A 151 -11.60 12.93 -14.19
C GLY A 151 -10.95 11.63 -13.74
N GLY A 152 -10.98 11.32 -12.44
CA GLY A 152 -10.57 10.03 -11.88
C GLY A 152 -11.70 8.99 -11.97
N LYS A 153 -11.38 7.76 -11.59
CA LYS A 153 -12.35 6.67 -11.46
C LYS A 153 -12.15 5.96 -10.13
N ILE A 154 -13.25 5.62 -9.48
CA ILE A 154 -13.25 4.79 -8.28
C ILE A 154 -13.84 3.41 -8.60
N PHE A 155 -13.17 2.37 -8.12
CA PHE A 155 -13.54 0.97 -8.36
C PHE A 155 -13.61 0.21 -7.06
N HIS A 156 -14.44 -0.84 -7.03
CA HIS A 156 -14.48 -1.80 -5.93
C HIS A 156 -14.45 -3.24 -6.48
N GLN A 157 -14.21 -4.22 -5.60
CA GLN A 157 -14.14 -5.65 -5.93
C GLN A 157 -13.10 -5.99 -7.01
N THR A 158 -12.10 -5.14 -7.18
CA THR A 158 -10.98 -5.38 -8.10
C THR A 158 -9.68 -4.93 -7.45
N CYS A 159 -8.58 -5.35 -8.02
CA CYS A 159 -7.26 -4.99 -7.53
C CYS A 159 -6.30 -4.88 -8.71
N MET A 160 -5.42 -3.89 -8.68
CA MET A 160 -4.43 -3.68 -9.73
C MET A 160 -3.50 -4.89 -9.94
N CYS A 161 -3.24 -5.69 -8.89
CA CYS A 161 -2.43 -6.90 -9.00
C CYS A 161 -3.16 -8.06 -9.69
N MET A 162 -4.51 -8.03 -9.71
CA MET A 162 -5.36 -9.02 -10.37
C MET A 162 -5.74 -8.60 -11.78
N ASN A 163 -5.80 -7.30 -12.02
CA ASN A 163 -5.90 -6.78 -13.39
C ASN A 163 -4.59 -7.13 -14.10
N PRO A 164 -4.62 -7.91 -15.17
CA PRO A 164 -3.39 -8.33 -15.78
C PRO A 164 -2.65 -7.10 -16.31
N VAL A 165 -1.61 -6.71 -15.60
CA VAL A 165 -0.59 -5.75 -16.06
C VAL A 165 -0.08 -6.14 -17.45
N ARG A 166 -0.21 -7.41 -17.80
CA ARG A 166 0.06 -7.99 -19.12
C ARG A 166 -0.77 -7.36 -20.26
N HIS A 167 -1.83 -6.64 -19.93
CA HIS A 167 -2.68 -5.95 -20.93
C HIS A 167 -2.40 -4.45 -21.03
N TYR A 168 -1.53 -3.90 -20.18
CA TYR A 168 -1.11 -2.53 -20.39
C TYR A 168 -0.13 -2.45 -21.57
N PRO A 169 -0.19 -1.42 -22.38
CA PRO A 169 0.81 -1.19 -23.42
C PRO A 169 2.22 -1.16 -22.81
N GLN A 170 3.18 -1.77 -23.47
CA GLN A 170 4.56 -1.72 -23.03
C GLN A 170 5.05 -0.26 -22.95
N GLY A 171 5.81 0.06 -21.93
CA GLY A 171 6.43 1.36 -21.76
C GLY A 171 5.57 2.40 -21.03
N ILE A 172 4.38 2.04 -20.51
CA ILE A 172 3.61 2.96 -19.68
C ILE A 172 4.29 3.20 -18.32
N THR A 173 4.12 4.40 -17.81
CA THR A 173 4.62 4.80 -16.50
C THR A 173 3.47 4.83 -15.50
N ILE A 174 3.59 4.03 -14.43
CA ILE A 174 2.59 3.94 -13.38
C ILE A 174 3.14 4.59 -12.11
N ALA A 175 2.39 5.50 -11.51
CA ALA A 175 2.63 6.00 -10.16
C ALA A 175 1.65 5.34 -9.19
N THR A 176 2.14 4.87 -8.05
CA THR A 176 1.33 4.20 -7.03
C THR A 176 1.91 4.42 -5.63
N ASP A 177 1.06 4.41 -4.63
CA ASP A 177 1.41 4.37 -3.21
C ASP A 177 1.69 2.95 -2.70
N SER A 178 1.57 1.94 -3.57
CA SER A 178 1.66 0.53 -3.20
C SER A 178 3.06 -0.03 -3.36
N PHE A 179 3.75 -0.23 -2.24
CA PHE A 179 5.00 -0.99 -2.23
C PHE A 179 4.81 -2.43 -2.75
N LYS A 180 3.70 -3.06 -2.39
CA LYS A 180 3.35 -4.41 -2.86
C LYS A 180 3.29 -4.47 -4.38
N TYR A 181 2.65 -3.52 -5.02
CA TYR A 181 2.55 -3.47 -6.47
C TYR A 181 3.91 -3.26 -7.13
N VAL A 182 4.70 -2.33 -6.63
CA VAL A 182 6.07 -2.10 -7.12
C VAL A 182 6.91 -3.38 -7.06
N LYS A 183 6.78 -4.14 -5.96
CA LYS A 183 7.53 -5.40 -5.79
C LYS A 183 7.04 -6.53 -6.70
N LEU A 184 5.75 -6.60 -7.00
CA LEU A 184 5.13 -7.70 -7.79
C LEU A 184 5.02 -7.38 -9.28
N GLY A 185 4.86 -6.12 -9.65
CA GLY A 185 4.58 -5.69 -11.01
C GLY A 185 5.65 -4.84 -11.68
N GLY A 186 6.62 -4.38 -10.94
CA GLY A 186 7.67 -3.46 -11.39
C GLY A 186 8.97 -4.14 -11.83
N GLY A 187 8.89 -5.34 -12.41
CA GLY A 187 10.03 -6.00 -13.03
C GLY A 187 10.14 -5.68 -14.51
#